data_fb0e6c1b02381ff6a5ff01dbdad39c23
#
_entry.id   fb0e6c1b02381ff6a5ff01dbdad39c23
#
_cell.length_a   1.000
_cell.length_b   1.000
_cell.length_c   1.000
_cell.angle_alpha   90.00
_cell.angle_beta   90.00
_cell.angle_gamma   90.00
#
_symmetry.space_group_name_H-M   'P 1'
#
loop_
_entity.id
_entity.type
_entity.pdbx_description
1 polymer ?
#
loop_
_entity_poly.entity_id
_entity_poly.type
_entity_poly.pdbx_seq_one_letter_code
_entity_poly.pdbx_strand_id
1 'polypeptide(L)'
;MADAFDPHAMTRRFRERAAAVRRRGVPPIEGAERRRFIEQAQDDYMDFAMLGDAEATLADGILTLRIDLRPPEQRPERNPEQQAERP
;
A
#
# COMPACT_ATOMS: atom_id res chain seq x y z
N MET A 1 0.33 7.25 -25.80
CA MET A 1 0.17 7.22 -25.45
C MET A 1 0.05 7.51 -24.43
N ALA A 2 -0.27 7.87 -24.38
CA ALA A 2 -0.52 8.35 -23.40
C ALA A 2 -0.49 7.83 -22.36
N ASP A 3 -0.66 7.07 -22.46
CA ASP A 3 -0.75 6.34 -21.61
C ASP A 3 0.35 6.05 -20.95
N ALA A 4 1.17 6.87 -20.66
CA ALA A 4 2.26 6.67 -19.80
C ALA A 4 1.76 6.19 -18.49
N PHE A 5 2.37 5.15 -18.01
CA PHE A 5 2.05 4.60 -16.70
C PHE A 5 2.38 5.63 -15.61
N ASP A 6 1.47 5.78 -14.65
CA ASP A 6 1.66 6.73 -13.57
C ASP A 6 1.92 5.97 -12.27
N PRO A 7 3.17 5.94 -11.80
CA PRO A 7 3.50 5.21 -10.57
C PRO A 7 2.78 5.75 -9.34
N HIS A 8 2.54 7.06 -9.30
CA HIS A 8 1.85 7.63 -8.14
C HIS A 8 0.39 7.23 -8.11
N ALA A 9 -0.23 7.15 -9.27
CA ALA A 9 -1.60 6.66 -9.33
C ALA A 9 -1.67 5.20 -8.89
N MET A 10 -0.66 4.41 -9.22
CA MET A 10 -0.62 3.03 -8.81
C MET A 10 -0.53 2.90 -7.28
N THR A 11 0.38 3.64 -6.65
CA THR A 11 0.50 3.55 -5.19
C THR A 11 -0.74 4.06 -4.51
N ARG A 12 -1.40 5.08 -5.09
CA ARG A 12 -2.66 5.55 -4.54
C ARG A 12 -3.73 4.46 -4.59
N ARG A 13 -3.79 3.72 -5.69
CA ARG A 13 -4.76 2.62 -5.79
C ARG A 13 -4.50 1.56 -4.71
N PHE A 14 -3.23 1.28 -4.42
CA PHE A 14 -2.93 0.30 -3.38
C PHE A 14 -3.33 0.80 -2.00
N ARG A 15 -3.16 2.10 -1.73
CA ARG A 15 -3.65 2.66 -0.48
C ARG A 15 -5.16 2.52 -0.36
N GLU A 16 -5.85 2.72 -1.46
CA GLU A 16 -7.31 2.57 -1.47
C GLU A 16 -7.72 1.12 -1.24
N ARG A 17 -6.95 0.19 -1.81
CA ARG A 17 -7.21 -1.22 -1.60
C ARG A 17 -6.97 -1.64 -0.16
N ALA A 18 -5.94 -1.10 0.47
CA ALA A 18 -5.70 -1.35 1.89
C ALA A 18 -6.88 -0.87 2.73
N ALA A 19 -7.36 0.34 2.45
CA ALA A 19 -8.50 0.88 3.17
C ALA A 19 -9.74 0.02 2.96
N ALA A 20 -9.91 -0.50 1.75
CA ALA A 20 -11.06 -1.34 1.45
C ALA A 20 -11.01 -2.65 2.24
N VAL A 21 -9.82 -3.21 2.44
CA VAL A 21 -9.69 -4.41 3.24
C VAL A 21 -10.16 -4.14 4.67
N ARG A 22 -9.79 -2.99 5.22
CA ARG A 22 -10.20 -2.64 6.57
C ARG A 22 -11.70 -2.46 6.71
N ARG A 23 -12.37 -2.06 5.65
CA ARG A 23 -13.81 -1.90 5.67
C ARG A 23 -14.55 -3.20 5.42
N ARG A 24 -13.82 -4.26 5.03
CA ARG A 24 -14.42 -5.54 4.71
C ARG A 24 -14.91 -6.20 5.99
N GLY A 25 -16.17 -6.59 6.02
CA GLY A 25 -16.69 -7.32 7.17
C GLY A 25 -16.27 -8.77 7.13
N VAL A 26 -16.38 -9.43 8.28
CA VAL A 26 -16.13 -10.85 8.35
C VAL A 26 -17.44 -11.57 8.02
N PRO A 27 -17.44 -12.49 7.02
CA PRO A 27 -18.65 -13.21 6.69
C PRO A 27 -19.05 -14.15 7.83
N PRO A 28 -20.28 -14.67 7.82
CA PRO A 28 -20.74 -15.56 8.89
C PRO A 28 -20.16 -16.95 8.75
N ILE A 29 -18.87 -17.08 9.00
CA ILE A 29 -18.16 -18.35 8.99
C ILE A 29 -17.53 -18.56 10.36
N GLU A 30 -17.19 -19.78 10.68
CA GLU A 30 -16.68 -20.13 12.00
C GLU A 30 -15.45 -21.02 11.90
N GLY A 31 -14.79 -21.16 13.03
CA GLY A 31 -13.69 -22.12 13.17
C GLY A 31 -12.50 -21.79 12.33
N ALA A 32 -11.93 -22.80 11.71
CA ALA A 32 -10.70 -22.64 10.95
C ALA A 32 -10.89 -21.72 9.75
N GLU A 33 -12.07 -21.75 9.14
CA GLU A 33 -12.33 -20.88 8.00
C GLU A 33 -12.32 -19.42 8.41
N ARG A 34 -12.90 -19.11 9.58
CA ARG A 34 -12.89 -17.74 10.07
C ARG A 34 -11.48 -17.27 10.33
N ARG A 35 -10.66 -18.12 10.95
CA ARG A 35 -9.28 -17.74 11.22
C ARG A 35 -8.53 -17.49 9.92
N ARG A 36 -8.71 -18.36 8.92
CA ARG A 36 -8.02 -18.16 7.64
C ARG A 36 -8.47 -16.88 6.97
N PHE A 37 -9.77 -16.55 7.05
CA PHE A 37 -10.26 -15.32 6.46
C PHE A 37 -9.60 -14.11 7.12
N ILE A 38 -9.55 -14.12 8.45
CA ILE A 38 -8.98 -12.99 9.18
C ILE A 38 -7.49 -12.85 8.90
N GLU A 39 -6.77 -13.98 8.88
CA GLU A 39 -5.35 -13.95 8.59
C GLU A 39 -5.07 -13.43 7.19
N GLN A 40 -5.85 -13.88 6.23
CA GLN A 40 -5.66 -13.41 4.86
C GLN A 40 -6.00 -11.93 4.73
N ALA A 41 -7.02 -11.47 5.43
CA ALA A 41 -7.34 -10.04 5.39
C ALA A 41 -6.22 -9.21 5.99
N GLN A 42 -5.59 -9.71 7.06
CA GLN A 42 -4.45 -9.02 7.65
C GLN A 42 -3.27 -8.97 6.68
N ASP A 43 -3.00 -10.09 6.02
CA ASP A 43 -1.91 -10.12 5.04
C ASP A 43 -2.20 -9.19 3.88
N ASP A 44 -3.44 -9.21 3.37
CA ASP A 44 -3.83 -8.32 2.28
C ASP A 44 -3.65 -6.87 2.67
N TYR A 45 -4.10 -6.53 3.87
CA TYR A 45 -3.97 -5.15 4.33
C TYR A 45 -2.50 -4.74 4.39
N MET A 46 -1.65 -5.59 4.97
CA MET A 46 -0.24 -5.27 5.09
C MET A 46 0.42 -5.12 3.73
N ASP A 47 0.11 -6.04 2.83
CA ASP A 47 0.71 -6.01 1.50
C ASP A 47 0.30 -4.75 0.74
N PHE A 48 -0.99 -4.46 0.75
CA PHE A 48 -1.47 -3.28 0.03
C PHE A 48 -0.96 -1.99 0.67
N ALA A 49 -0.90 -1.95 2.00
CA ALA A 49 -0.41 -0.76 2.69
C ALA A 49 1.06 -0.51 2.39
N MET A 50 1.86 -1.57 2.35
CA MET A 50 3.27 -1.42 2.01
C MET A 50 3.45 -0.90 0.60
N LEU A 51 2.70 -1.47 -0.34
CA LEU A 51 2.79 -1.01 -1.72
C LEU A 51 2.29 0.42 -1.86
N GLY A 52 1.26 0.78 -1.10
CA GLY A 52 0.75 2.14 -1.14
C GLY A 52 1.70 3.14 -0.51
N ASP A 53 2.59 2.69 0.37
CA ASP A 53 3.55 3.56 1.03
C ASP A 53 4.87 3.62 0.29
N ALA A 54 4.99 2.92 -0.83
CA ALA A 54 6.23 2.84 -1.57
C ALA A 54 6.57 4.15 -2.25
N GLU A 55 7.86 4.40 -2.34
CA GLU A 55 8.38 5.48 -3.16
C GLU A 55 8.55 4.89 -4.55
N ALA A 56 7.75 5.33 -5.49
CA ALA A 56 7.73 4.73 -6.82
C ALA A 56 8.37 5.66 -7.83
N THR A 57 9.26 5.12 -8.63
CA THR A 57 9.89 5.90 -9.70
C THR A 57 9.83 5.10 -10.99
N LEU A 58 9.74 5.83 -12.09
CA LEU A 58 9.74 5.22 -13.42
C LEU A 58 10.78 5.95 -14.25
N ALA A 59 11.79 5.22 -14.69
CA ALA A 59 12.85 5.80 -15.51
C ALA A 59 13.29 4.77 -16.54
N ASP A 60 13.38 5.20 -17.79
CA ASP A 60 13.83 4.33 -18.87
C ASP A 60 13.02 3.04 -18.95
N GLY A 61 11.73 3.13 -18.69
CA GLY A 61 10.85 1.98 -18.76
C GLY A 61 10.96 1.04 -17.57
N ILE A 62 11.70 1.42 -16.53
CA ILE A 62 11.89 0.56 -15.35
C ILE A 62 11.16 1.18 -14.17
N LEU A 63 10.22 0.42 -13.62
CA LEU A 63 9.49 0.85 -12.42
C LEU A 63 10.23 0.33 -11.20
N THR A 64 10.55 1.23 -10.28
CA THR A 64 11.21 0.87 -9.04
C THR A 64 10.33 1.26 -7.86
N LEU A 65 10.14 0.34 -6.95
CA LEU A 65 9.40 0.61 -5.72
C LEU A 65 10.35 0.46 -4.55
N ARG A 66 10.39 1.48 -3.71
CA ARG A 66 11.24 1.47 -2.54
C ARG A 66 10.38 1.56 -1.30
N ILE A 67 10.50 0.58 -0.43
CA ILE A 67 9.67 0.50 0.77
C ILE A 67 10.58 0.44 1.97
N ASP A 68 10.42 1.42 2.88
CA ASP A 68 11.24 1.49 4.08
C ASP A 68 10.46 0.84 5.21
N LEU A 69 10.94 -0.31 5.67
CA LEU A 69 10.25 -1.08 6.70
C LEU A 69 10.77 -0.80 8.11
N ARG A 70 11.66 0.16 8.25
CA ARG A 70 12.13 0.54 9.57
C ARG A 70 11.01 1.25 10.34
N PRO A 71 11.07 1.23 11.68
CA PRO A 71 10.07 2.00 12.44
C PRO A 71 10.12 3.47 12.04
N PRO A 72 9.01 4.20 12.16
CA PRO A 72 8.97 5.59 11.70
C PRO A 72 10.06 6.47 12.30
N GLU A 73 10.45 6.22 13.53
CA GLU A 73 11.47 7.06 14.18
C GLU A 73 12.86 6.84 13.60
N GLN A 74 13.06 5.77 12.84
CA GLN A 74 14.35 5.50 12.22
C GLN A 74 14.37 5.84 10.73
N ARG A 75 13.27 6.32 10.20
CA ARG A 75 13.19 6.65 8.78
C ARG A 75 13.73 8.04 8.54
N PRO A 76 14.44 8.24 7.42
CA PRO A 76 14.87 9.60 7.10
C PRO A 76 13.67 10.49 6.84
N GLU A 77 13.88 11.78 7.04
CA GLU A 77 12.82 12.75 6.81
C GLU A 77 12.43 12.73 5.35
N ARG A 78 11.15 12.90 5.12
CA ARG A 78 10.66 12.95 3.77
C ARG A 78 10.93 14.31 3.17
N ASN A 79 11.03 14.27 1.86
CA ASN A 79 11.11 15.49 1.10
C ASN A 79 9.93 16.39 1.45
N PRO A 80 10.12 17.69 1.66
CA PRO A 80 9.02 18.59 1.99
C PRO A 80 7.89 18.57 0.97
N GLU A 81 8.21 18.34 -0.29
CA GLU A 81 7.17 18.28 -1.30
C GLU A 81 6.25 17.07 -1.08
N GLN A 82 6.83 15.95 -0.67
CA GLN A 82 6.03 14.79 -0.39
C GLN A 82 5.16 15.01 0.83
N GLN A 83 5.67 15.70 1.82
CA GLN A 83 4.90 15.99 3.00
C GLN A 83 3.75 16.93 2.70
N ALA A 84 3.97 17.87 1.81
CA ALA A 84 2.94 18.84 1.47
C ALA A 84 1.76 18.18 0.75
N GLU A 85 1.98 17.05 0.13
CA GLU A 85 0.91 16.36 -0.57
C GLU A 85 0.01 15.58 0.36
N ARG A 86 0.37 15.45 1.60
CA ARG A 86 -0.45 14.69 2.52
C ARG A 86 -1.57 15.54 3.07
N PRO A 87 -2.77 14.98 3.08
CA PRO A 87 -3.88 15.71 3.66
C PRO A 87 -3.70 15.89 5.16
#